data_8c08448b6d7a1359b5a19e67187a0bb0
#
_entry.id   8c08448b6d7a1359b5a19e67187a0bb0
#
_cell.length_a   1.000
_cell.length_b   1.000
_cell.length_c   1.000
_cell.angle_alpha   90.00
_cell.angle_beta   90.00
_cell.angle_gamma   90.00
#
_symmetry.space_group_name_H-M   'P 1'
#
loop_
_entity.id
_entity.type
_entity.pdbx_description
1 polymer ?
#
loop_
_entity_poly.entity_id
_entity_poly.type
_entity_poly.pdbx_seq_one_letter_code
_entity_poly.pdbx_strand_id
1 'polypeptide(L)'
;MNNKFHSGFIAILGRPNVGKSTFLNRIIGQKIAIMSDKAQTTRNKIQGIYTTDDAQIVFIDTPGIHKPQSRLGDFMVESALSTLNEVDAVIFMVNAEQKRGRGDDFIIERLKNVKKPIYLAINKIDRIHPDHLLEVMDDYRGALDFKDVFPISALQGNNCQEFIDTLIEDLPEGPQYYPTDQVTDHPERFIAGELIREKVLELTREEVPHSVAVVIDRIKRRDEEKILIQATIIVERASQKGIIIGKGGKMLKTIGVKARKDIELMMGDKVYLELWVKVMPNWKDRQIDLRSLGYKQDDY
;
A
#
# COMPACT_ATOMS: atom_id res chain seq x y z
N MET A 1 -10.75 28.43 -23.55
CA MET A 1 -9.51 27.66 -23.79
C MET A 1 -9.90 26.22 -23.50
N ASN A 2 -9.79 25.32 -24.48
CA ASN A 2 -9.98 23.88 -24.18
C ASN A 2 -8.80 23.47 -23.29
N ASN A 3 -9.01 23.45 -21.98
CA ASN A 3 -8.06 22.78 -21.10
C ASN A 3 -8.06 21.30 -21.51
N LYS A 4 -6.94 20.84 -22.00
CA LYS A 4 -6.74 19.43 -22.36
C LYS A 4 -6.65 18.66 -21.06
N PHE A 5 -7.42 17.59 -20.94
CA PHE A 5 -7.40 16.75 -19.76
C PHE A 5 -6.19 15.81 -19.81
N HIS A 6 -5.42 15.77 -18.71
CA HIS A 6 -4.24 14.90 -18.58
C HIS A 6 -4.57 13.69 -17.73
N SER A 7 -4.20 12.51 -18.19
CA SER A 7 -4.46 11.31 -17.38
C SER A 7 -3.44 10.21 -17.63
N GLY A 8 -3.22 9.39 -16.61
CA GLY A 8 -2.32 8.26 -16.73
C GLY A 8 -2.18 7.46 -15.44
N PHE A 9 -1.45 6.37 -15.56
CA PHE A 9 -1.16 5.42 -14.49
C PHE A 9 0.27 5.59 -14.00
N ILE A 10 0.46 5.65 -12.69
CA ILE A 10 1.79 5.84 -12.08
C ILE A 10 2.03 4.77 -11.02
N ALA A 11 3.07 3.96 -11.20
CA ALA A 11 3.48 2.97 -10.19
C ALA A 11 4.34 3.61 -9.11
N ILE A 12 4.11 3.26 -7.86
CA ILE A 12 4.95 3.64 -6.73
C ILE A 12 5.74 2.41 -6.29
N LEU A 13 7.04 2.40 -6.54
CA LEU A 13 7.97 1.33 -6.19
C LEU A 13 8.92 1.78 -5.09
N GLY A 14 9.43 0.84 -4.33
CA GLY A 14 10.42 1.09 -3.27
C GLY A 14 10.48 -0.05 -2.28
N ARG A 15 11.49 0.00 -1.41
CA ARG A 15 11.62 -0.96 -0.31
C ARG A 15 10.40 -0.90 0.63
N PRO A 16 10.19 -1.93 1.48
CA PRO A 16 9.23 -1.83 2.57
C PRO A 16 9.52 -0.62 3.46
N ASN A 17 8.47 0.01 3.98
CA ASN A 17 8.51 1.09 4.97
C ASN A 17 9.16 2.41 4.50
N VAL A 18 9.37 2.62 3.21
CA VAL A 18 9.83 3.92 2.68
C VAL A 18 8.73 4.98 2.68
N GLY A 19 7.44 4.59 2.82
CA GLY A 19 6.31 5.50 2.95
C GLY A 19 5.37 5.56 1.75
N LYS A 20 5.38 4.56 0.86
CA LYS A 20 4.53 4.49 -0.35
C LYS A 20 3.04 4.64 -0.03
N SER A 21 2.51 3.81 0.84
CA SER A 21 1.10 3.86 1.26
C SER A 21 0.75 5.14 2.03
N THR A 22 1.72 5.72 2.77
CA THR A 22 1.54 7.02 3.43
C THR A 22 1.38 8.13 2.41
N PHE A 23 2.22 8.14 1.37
CA PHE A 23 2.13 9.09 0.25
C PHE A 23 0.80 8.93 -0.47
N LEU A 24 0.41 7.70 -0.85
CA LEU A 24 -0.85 7.44 -1.51
C LEU A 24 -2.04 7.98 -0.71
N ASN A 25 -2.16 7.61 0.58
CA ASN A 25 -3.24 8.10 1.44
C ASN A 25 -3.25 9.63 1.59
N ARG A 26 -2.06 10.25 1.63
CA ARG A 26 -1.91 11.72 1.68
C ARG A 26 -2.50 12.39 0.43
N ILE A 27 -2.15 11.89 -0.75
CA ILE A 27 -2.58 12.47 -2.01
C ILE A 27 -4.08 12.25 -2.24
N ILE A 28 -4.58 11.07 -1.93
CA ILE A 28 -6.01 10.73 -2.07
C ILE A 28 -6.88 11.45 -1.02
N GLY A 29 -6.29 11.87 0.10
CA GLY A 29 -7.03 12.50 1.20
C GLY A 29 -7.86 11.52 2.04
N GLN A 30 -7.79 10.24 1.76
CA GLN A 30 -8.49 9.16 2.45
C GLN A 30 -7.57 7.97 2.71
N LYS A 31 -7.91 7.17 3.72
CA LYS A 31 -7.16 5.96 4.07
C LYS A 31 -7.65 4.76 3.24
N ILE A 32 -7.05 4.55 2.09
CA ILE A 32 -7.32 3.42 1.19
C ILE A 32 -6.27 2.31 1.29
N ALA A 33 -5.06 2.65 1.73
CA ALA A 33 -3.96 1.71 1.96
C ALA A 33 -3.59 1.68 3.44
N ILE A 34 -3.29 0.49 3.97
CA ILE A 34 -2.88 0.34 5.36
C ILE A 34 -1.43 0.79 5.57
N MET A 35 -1.15 1.29 6.76
CA MET A 35 0.17 1.80 7.14
C MET A 35 0.68 1.04 8.35
N SER A 36 1.93 0.59 8.31
CA SER A 36 2.62 -0.03 9.44
C SER A 36 4.14 0.10 9.29
N ASP A 37 4.85 0.03 10.41
CA ASP A 37 6.31 -0.09 10.46
C ASP A 37 6.81 -1.51 10.14
N LYS A 38 5.90 -2.47 9.94
CA LYS A 38 6.24 -3.87 9.64
C LYS A 38 6.52 -4.07 8.16
N ALA A 39 7.47 -4.97 7.86
CA ALA A 39 7.67 -5.43 6.50
C ALA A 39 6.41 -6.17 5.99
N GLN A 40 6.20 -6.17 4.67
CA GLN A 40 5.03 -6.78 4.04
C GLN A 40 3.67 -6.19 4.50
N THR A 41 3.64 -4.89 4.79
CA THR A 41 2.41 -4.16 5.08
C THR A 41 1.48 -4.20 3.88
N THR A 42 1.89 -3.69 2.74
CA THR A 42 1.17 -3.83 1.45
C THR A 42 1.55 -5.15 0.80
N ARG A 43 0.57 -5.98 0.47
CA ARG A 43 0.76 -7.30 -0.17
C ARG A 43 0.15 -7.40 -1.56
N ASN A 44 -0.94 -6.69 -1.79
CA ASN A 44 -1.57 -6.53 -3.11
C ASN A 44 -1.26 -5.15 -3.65
N LYS A 45 -1.41 -4.95 -4.96
CA LYS A 45 -1.43 -3.62 -5.55
C LYS A 45 -2.63 -2.86 -4.97
N ILE A 46 -2.46 -1.58 -4.66
CA ILE A 46 -3.55 -0.72 -4.21
C ILE A 46 -3.67 0.43 -5.22
N GLN A 47 -4.80 0.54 -5.88
CA GLN A 47 -5.08 1.66 -6.76
C GLN A 47 -5.70 2.81 -6.00
N GLY A 48 -5.11 3.99 -6.16
CA GLY A 48 -5.64 5.25 -5.65
C GLY A 48 -5.84 6.23 -6.78
N ILE A 49 -7.04 6.79 -6.87
CA ILE A 49 -7.46 7.67 -7.96
C ILE A 49 -7.46 9.11 -7.44
N TYR A 50 -6.58 9.92 -8.00
CA TYR A 50 -6.51 11.36 -7.73
C TYR A 50 -7.09 12.11 -8.92
N THR A 51 -8.16 12.87 -8.71
CA THR A 51 -8.87 13.60 -9.76
C THR A 51 -8.93 15.08 -9.44
N THR A 52 -8.62 15.91 -10.42
CA THR A 52 -8.84 17.36 -10.45
C THR A 52 -9.76 17.73 -11.62
N ASP A 53 -10.03 19.01 -11.82
CA ASP A 53 -10.87 19.50 -12.93
C ASP A 53 -10.22 19.25 -14.30
N ASP A 54 -8.89 19.12 -14.36
CA ASP A 54 -8.08 19.05 -15.58
C ASP A 54 -7.17 17.83 -15.66
N ALA A 55 -7.16 16.98 -14.63
CA ALA A 55 -6.32 15.79 -14.62
C ALA A 55 -6.87 14.63 -13.79
N GLN A 56 -6.43 13.38 -14.14
CA GLN A 56 -6.64 12.21 -13.32
C GLN A 56 -5.38 11.32 -13.30
N ILE A 57 -4.85 11.09 -12.11
CA ILE A 57 -3.75 10.15 -11.90
C ILE A 57 -4.27 8.90 -11.20
N VAL A 58 -4.02 7.73 -11.77
CA VAL A 58 -4.23 6.45 -11.13
C VAL A 58 -2.92 5.96 -10.55
N PHE A 59 -2.72 6.17 -9.25
CA PHE A 59 -1.55 5.66 -8.55
C PHE A 59 -1.70 4.18 -8.23
N ILE A 60 -0.66 3.40 -8.44
CA ILE A 60 -0.60 1.99 -8.07
C ILE A 60 0.47 1.83 -6.98
N ASP A 61 0.04 1.77 -5.71
CA ASP A 61 0.92 1.40 -4.59
C ASP A 61 1.22 -0.08 -4.66
N THR A 62 2.49 -0.40 -4.77
CA THR A 62 2.95 -1.78 -4.92
C THR A 62 3.47 -2.34 -3.59
N PRO A 63 3.44 -3.68 -3.41
CA PRO A 63 4.16 -4.31 -2.33
C PRO A 63 5.62 -3.86 -2.28
N GLY A 64 6.15 -3.69 -1.07
CA GLY A 64 7.56 -3.34 -0.90
C GLY A 64 8.49 -4.42 -1.46
N ILE A 65 9.36 -4.03 -2.38
CA ILE A 65 10.27 -4.96 -3.06
C ILE A 65 11.45 -5.30 -2.14
N HIS A 66 11.62 -6.58 -1.86
CA HIS A 66 12.75 -7.15 -1.11
C HIS A 66 13.03 -8.56 -1.64
N LYS A 67 14.19 -9.14 -1.26
CA LYS A 67 14.48 -10.53 -1.64
C LYS A 67 13.44 -11.47 -1.03
N PRO A 68 12.67 -12.23 -1.82
CA PRO A 68 11.61 -13.08 -1.32
C PRO A 68 12.16 -14.25 -0.48
N GLN A 69 11.38 -14.66 0.53
CA GLN A 69 11.70 -15.78 1.42
C GLN A 69 10.54 -16.79 1.52
N SER A 70 9.46 -16.57 0.76
CA SER A 70 8.27 -17.41 0.71
C SER A 70 7.57 -17.23 -0.61
N ARG A 71 6.64 -18.11 -0.98
CA ARG A 71 5.82 -17.94 -2.18
C ARG A 71 4.96 -16.67 -2.14
N LEU A 72 4.50 -16.25 -0.98
CA LEU A 72 3.86 -14.95 -0.82
C LEU A 72 4.84 -13.82 -1.17
N GLY A 73 6.11 -13.92 -0.76
CA GLY A 73 7.15 -12.95 -1.13
C GLY A 73 7.41 -12.92 -2.63
N ASP A 74 7.47 -14.08 -3.29
CA ASP A 74 7.60 -14.17 -4.75
C ASP A 74 6.42 -13.48 -5.44
N PHE A 75 5.19 -13.76 -5.02
CA PHE A 75 3.98 -13.10 -5.51
C PHE A 75 4.06 -11.57 -5.37
N MET A 76 4.50 -11.08 -4.22
CA MET A 76 4.60 -9.62 -3.98
C MET A 76 5.60 -8.95 -4.92
N VAL A 77 6.76 -9.56 -5.14
CA VAL A 77 7.79 -9.01 -6.06
C VAL A 77 7.29 -9.05 -7.50
N GLU A 78 6.70 -10.14 -7.93
CA GLU A 78 6.16 -10.30 -9.28
C GLU A 78 5.00 -9.34 -9.54
N SER A 79 4.09 -9.19 -8.58
CA SER A 79 3.00 -8.21 -8.63
C SER A 79 3.54 -6.78 -8.78
N ALA A 80 4.56 -6.39 -8.02
CA ALA A 80 5.16 -5.07 -8.13
C ALA A 80 5.84 -4.84 -9.49
N LEU A 81 6.54 -5.84 -10.02
CA LEU A 81 7.26 -5.71 -11.28
C LEU A 81 6.35 -5.77 -12.51
N SER A 82 5.27 -6.56 -12.48
CA SER A 82 4.31 -6.62 -13.59
C SER A 82 3.66 -5.26 -13.86
N THR A 83 3.44 -4.46 -12.82
CA THR A 83 2.88 -3.11 -12.92
C THR A 83 3.69 -2.19 -13.85
N LEU A 84 5.02 -2.39 -13.95
CA LEU A 84 5.89 -1.57 -14.79
C LEU A 84 5.51 -1.59 -16.29
N ASN A 85 4.85 -2.64 -16.75
CA ASN A 85 4.44 -2.75 -18.15
C ASN A 85 3.19 -1.91 -18.46
N GLU A 86 2.37 -1.62 -17.46
CA GLU A 86 1.01 -1.09 -17.59
C GLU A 86 0.91 0.41 -17.26
N VAL A 87 1.98 1.04 -16.74
CA VAL A 87 1.95 2.42 -16.28
C VAL A 87 2.63 3.39 -17.26
N ASP A 88 2.33 4.67 -17.14
CA ASP A 88 2.91 5.75 -17.94
C ASP A 88 4.19 6.31 -17.32
N ALA A 89 4.29 6.27 -15.98
CA ALA A 89 5.47 6.70 -15.24
C ALA A 89 5.70 5.87 -13.97
N VAL A 90 6.88 6.01 -13.39
CA VAL A 90 7.27 5.29 -12.18
C VAL A 90 7.81 6.26 -11.14
N ILE A 91 7.32 6.17 -9.92
CA ILE A 91 7.91 6.80 -8.74
C ILE A 91 8.77 5.76 -8.03
N PHE A 92 10.07 5.96 -8.00
CA PHE A 92 10.97 5.21 -7.15
C PHE A 92 11.13 5.93 -5.84
N MET A 93 10.51 5.41 -4.77
CA MET A 93 10.51 6.03 -3.45
C MET A 93 11.57 5.41 -2.54
N VAL A 94 12.37 6.27 -1.92
CA VAL A 94 13.45 5.91 -0.98
C VAL A 94 13.28 6.63 0.34
N ASN A 95 13.94 6.14 1.40
CA ASN A 95 13.87 6.72 2.74
C ASN A 95 15.11 7.58 3.01
N ALA A 96 14.93 8.86 3.28
CA ALA A 96 15.99 9.81 3.57
C ALA A 96 16.82 9.47 4.82
N GLU A 97 16.24 8.72 5.79
CA GLU A 97 16.94 8.29 6.99
C GLU A 97 17.99 7.19 6.74
N GLN A 98 17.99 6.58 5.55
CA GLN A 98 18.75 5.37 5.25
C GLN A 98 19.63 5.59 4.02
N LYS A 99 20.89 5.18 4.12
CA LYS A 99 21.77 5.11 2.96
C LYS A 99 21.22 4.09 1.94
N ARG A 100 21.54 4.33 0.67
CA ARG A 100 21.31 3.37 -0.40
C ARG A 100 21.88 2.00 -0.04
N GLY A 101 21.10 0.96 -0.17
CA GLY A 101 21.48 -0.39 0.20
C GLY A 101 21.12 -1.42 -0.86
N ARG A 102 21.44 -2.68 -0.60
CA ARG A 102 21.21 -3.80 -1.52
C ARG A 102 19.77 -3.93 -2.00
N GLY A 103 18.80 -3.50 -1.17
CA GLY A 103 17.40 -3.52 -1.56
C GLY A 103 17.07 -2.46 -2.61
N ASP A 104 17.69 -1.28 -2.52
CA ASP A 104 17.55 -0.22 -3.52
C ASP A 104 18.25 -0.63 -4.82
N ASP A 105 19.46 -1.21 -4.72
CA ASP A 105 20.20 -1.72 -5.89
C ASP A 105 19.41 -2.80 -6.64
N PHE A 106 18.72 -3.67 -5.90
CA PHE A 106 17.86 -4.69 -6.49
C PHE A 106 16.70 -4.09 -7.31
N ILE A 107 16.12 -2.97 -6.86
CA ILE A 107 15.07 -2.26 -7.60
C ILE A 107 15.66 -1.49 -8.77
N ILE A 108 16.75 -0.77 -8.56
CA ILE A 108 17.47 0.00 -9.59
C ILE A 108 17.81 -0.90 -10.78
N GLU A 109 18.33 -2.10 -10.54
CA GLU A 109 18.70 -3.04 -11.61
C GLU A 109 17.51 -3.42 -12.51
N ARG A 110 16.32 -3.50 -11.93
CA ARG A 110 15.07 -3.78 -12.67
C ARG A 110 14.56 -2.58 -13.43
N LEU A 111 14.78 -1.38 -12.89
CA LEU A 111 14.36 -0.14 -13.51
C LEU A 111 15.26 0.29 -14.69
N LYS A 112 16.50 -0.22 -14.80
CA LYS A 112 17.43 0.12 -15.91
C LYS A 112 16.86 -0.12 -17.30
N ASN A 113 15.98 -1.11 -17.45
CA ASN A 113 15.38 -1.45 -18.75
C ASN A 113 14.00 -0.82 -18.97
N VAL A 114 13.51 -0.03 -18.00
CA VAL A 114 12.23 0.67 -18.12
C VAL A 114 12.42 1.91 -18.97
N LYS A 115 11.64 2.03 -20.06
CA LYS A 115 11.71 3.16 -20.99
C LYS A 115 10.79 4.33 -20.65
N LYS A 116 10.11 4.23 -19.49
CA LYS A 116 9.16 5.23 -19.03
C LYS A 116 9.84 6.23 -18.09
N PRO A 117 9.31 7.45 -17.93
CA PRO A 117 9.85 8.41 -16.97
C PRO A 117 9.91 7.80 -15.56
N ILE A 118 11.04 7.98 -14.90
CA ILE A 118 11.25 7.54 -13.52
C ILE A 118 11.56 8.76 -12.67
N TYR A 119 10.77 8.99 -11.64
CA TYR A 119 10.97 10.05 -10.65
C TYR A 119 11.53 9.46 -9.36
N LEU A 120 12.54 10.09 -8.79
CA LEU A 120 13.07 9.72 -7.49
C LEU A 120 12.36 10.52 -6.40
N ALA A 121 11.58 9.87 -5.54
CA ALA A 121 10.99 10.49 -4.35
C ALA A 121 11.80 10.14 -3.10
N ILE A 122 12.53 11.12 -2.54
CA ILE A 122 13.27 10.97 -1.29
C ILE A 122 12.34 11.35 -0.15
N ASN A 123 11.72 10.36 0.48
CA ASN A 123 10.70 10.57 1.50
C ASN A 123 11.28 10.62 2.91
N LYS A 124 10.50 11.19 3.84
CA LYS A 124 10.80 11.38 5.27
C LYS A 124 11.87 12.44 5.54
N ILE A 125 11.91 13.49 4.72
CA ILE A 125 12.85 14.61 4.94
C ILE A 125 12.61 15.34 6.28
N ASP A 126 11.41 15.18 6.86
CA ASP A 126 11.04 15.68 8.19
C ASP A 126 11.85 15.04 9.33
N ARG A 127 12.58 13.96 9.05
CA ARG A 127 13.35 13.19 10.02
C ARG A 127 14.86 13.34 9.89
N ILE A 128 15.33 14.14 8.95
CA ILE A 128 16.77 14.35 8.72
C ILE A 128 17.11 15.84 8.74
N HIS A 129 18.39 16.15 8.99
CA HIS A 129 18.89 17.50 8.81
C HIS A 129 19.03 17.83 7.31
N PRO A 130 18.77 19.07 6.85
CA PRO A 130 18.89 19.44 5.44
C PRO A 130 20.24 19.09 4.79
N ASP A 131 21.34 19.22 5.50
CA ASP A 131 22.68 18.88 4.97
C ASP A 131 22.79 17.39 4.60
N HIS A 132 22.11 16.51 5.33
CA HIS A 132 22.10 15.08 5.04
C HIS A 132 21.32 14.74 3.77
N LEU A 133 20.36 15.59 3.37
CA LEU A 133 19.61 15.40 2.13
C LEU A 133 20.52 15.40 0.91
N LEU A 134 21.53 16.27 0.87
CA LEU A 134 22.47 16.33 -0.25
C LEU A 134 23.29 15.02 -0.37
N GLU A 135 23.70 14.44 0.76
CA GLU A 135 24.39 13.14 0.77
C GLU A 135 23.49 12.04 0.20
N VAL A 136 22.20 12.02 0.60
CA VAL A 136 21.24 11.03 0.09
C VAL A 136 21.02 11.22 -1.41
N MET A 137 20.90 12.45 -1.89
CA MET A 137 20.76 12.74 -3.33
C MET A 137 21.99 12.25 -4.12
N ASP A 138 23.18 12.44 -3.57
CA ASP A 138 24.44 11.96 -4.18
C ASP A 138 24.51 10.43 -4.22
N ASP A 139 24.01 9.71 -3.22
CA ASP A 139 23.96 8.25 -3.21
C ASP A 139 23.17 7.67 -4.40
N TYR A 140 22.18 8.41 -4.92
CA TYR A 140 21.37 7.99 -6.06
C TYR A 140 21.78 8.63 -7.38
N ARG A 141 22.68 9.63 -7.37
CA ARG A 141 23.19 10.28 -8.58
C ARG A 141 23.82 9.26 -9.54
N GLY A 142 23.35 9.26 -10.77
CA GLY A 142 23.86 8.34 -11.81
C GLY A 142 23.44 6.88 -11.63
N ALA A 143 22.61 6.54 -10.65
CA ALA A 143 22.08 5.19 -10.48
C ALA A 143 21.10 4.81 -11.60
N LEU A 144 20.27 5.77 -12.01
CA LEU A 144 19.33 5.73 -13.14
C LEU A 144 19.26 7.12 -13.76
N ASP A 145 18.71 7.20 -14.97
CA ASP A 145 18.34 8.46 -15.61
C ASP A 145 16.97 8.90 -15.05
N PHE A 146 17.00 9.52 -13.87
CA PHE A 146 15.80 10.07 -13.26
C PHE A 146 15.33 11.30 -14.00
N LYS A 147 14.04 11.37 -14.34
CA LYS A 147 13.46 12.55 -14.95
C LYS A 147 13.52 13.76 -14.02
N ASP A 148 13.24 13.52 -12.72
CA ASP A 148 13.38 14.53 -11.67
C ASP A 148 13.54 13.88 -10.30
N VAL A 149 13.91 14.69 -9.28
CA VAL A 149 14.18 14.26 -7.89
C VAL A 149 13.41 15.13 -6.92
N PHE A 150 12.50 14.53 -6.16
CA PHE A 150 11.63 15.21 -5.20
C PHE A 150 11.92 14.78 -3.76
N PRO A 151 12.53 15.66 -2.96
CA PRO A 151 12.59 15.48 -1.51
C PRO A 151 11.21 15.81 -0.91
N ILE A 152 10.55 14.82 -0.30
CA ILE A 152 9.19 14.95 0.24
C ILE A 152 9.08 14.48 1.69
N SER A 153 8.06 14.96 2.39
CA SER A 153 7.52 14.32 3.57
C SER A 153 6.07 13.91 3.32
N ALA A 154 5.85 12.65 3.03
CA ALA A 154 4.50 12.11 2.86
C ALA A 154 3.66 12.26 4.15
N LEU A 155 4.30 12.22 5.33
CA LEU A 155 3.62 12.36 6.60
C LEU A 155 3.17 13.81 6.86
N GLN A 156 4.04 14.79 6.62
CA GLN A 156 3.77 16.21 6.87
C GLN A 156 3.15 16.93 5.65
N GLY A 157 3.32 16.37 4.45
CA GLY A 157 2.83 16.94 3.19
C GLY A 157 3.83 17.86 2.49
N ASN A 158 5.04 18.02 3.02
CA ASN A 158 6.05 18.89 2.40
C ASN A 158 6.38 18.41 0.98
N ASN A 159 6.34 19.34 0.02
CA ASN A 159 6.63 19.18 -1.40
C ASN A 159 5.76 18.12 -2.13
N CYS A 160 4.74 17.57 -1.46
CA CYS A 160 3.87 16.56 -2.09
C CYS A 160 3.01 17.16 -3.21
N GLN A 161 2.48 18.38 -3.03
CA GLN A 161 1.64 19.02 -4.06
C GLN A 161 2.48 19.41 -5.28
N GLU A 162 3.63 20.02 -5.08
CA GLU A 162 4.56 20.35 -6.17
C GLU A 162 4.94 19.12 -6.99
N PHE A 163 5.18 18.01 -6.30
CA PHE A 163 5.45 16.73 -6.98
C PHE A 163 4.25 16.25 -7.81
N ILE A 164 3.03 16.34 -7.28
CA ILE A 164 1.82 15.99 -8.03
C ILE A 164 1.62 16.89 -9.25
N ASP A 165 1.82 18.20 -9.09
CA ASP A 165 1.66 19.18 -10.18
C ASP A 165 2.65 18.86 -11.33
N THR A 166 3.90 18.54 -11.02
CA THR A 166 4.89 18.09 -12.01
C THR A 166 4.47 16.79 -12.69
N LEU A 167 3.94 15.82 -11.94
CA LEU A 167 3.46 14.58 -12.53
C LEU A 167 2.31 14.82 -13.51
N ILE A 168 1.37 15.74 -13.18
CA ILE A 168 0.25 16.11 -14.06
C ILE A 168 0.75 16.75 -15.35
N GLU A 169 1.70 17.70 -15.25
CA GLU A 169 2.28 18.37 -16.42
C GLU A 169 2.96 17.40 -17.39
N ASP A 170 3.52 16.35 -16.85
CA ASP A 170 4.27 15.32 -17.61
C ASP A 170 3.41 14.21 -18.19
N LEU A 171 2.15 14.07 -17.73
CA LEU A 171 1.23 13.05 -18.24
C LEU A 171 0.71 13.41 -19.63
N PRO A 172 0.42 12.41 -20.48
CA PRO A 172 -0.19 12.63 -21.77
C PRO A 172 -1.62 13.17 -21.64
N GLU A 173 -2.11 13.82 -22.71
CA GLU A 173 -3.53 14.04 -22.87
C GLU A 173 -4.26 12.71 -22.96
N GLY A 174 -5.32 12.55 -22.17
CA GLY A 174 -6.06 11.29 -22.07
C GLY A 174 -7.47 11.48 -21.54
N PRO A 175 -8.29 10.42 -21.57
CA PRO A 175 -9.65 10.45 -21.03
C PRO A 175 -9.64 10.38 -19.51
N GLN A 176 -10.73 10.77 -18.90
CA GLN A 176 -11.01 10.44 -17.51
C GLN A 176 -11.37 8.94 -17.43
N TYR A 177 -10.58 8.15 -16.69
CA TYR A 177 -10.76 6.70 -16.59
C TYR A 177 -11.82 6.30 -15.56
N TYR A 178 -11.97 7.07 -14.50
CA TYR A 178 -12.85 6.79 -13.37
C TYR A 178 -13.75 7.98 -13.06
N PRO A 179 -14.94 7.78 -12.45
CA PRO A 179 -15.77 8.86 -11.93
C PRO A 179 -14.99 9.78 -10.98
N THR A 180 -15.36 11.07 -10.94
CA THR A 180 -14.63 12.10 -10.16
C THR A 180 -14.65 11.86 -8.65
N ASP A 181 -15.66 11.19 -8.14
CA ASP A 181 -15.86 10.86 -6.73
C ASP A 181 -15.25 9.49 -6.33
N GLN A 182 -14.74 8.74 -7.31
CA GLN A 182 -14.12 7.46 -7.04
C GLN A 182 -12.64 7.64 -6.63
N VAL A 183 -12.27 7.15 -5.46
CA VAL A 183 -10.91 7.28 -4.88
C VAL A 183 -10.09 5.99 -4.97
N THR A 184 -10.72 4.85 -5.25
CA THR A 184 -10.07 3.54 -5.43
C THR A 184 -10.99 2.62 -6.23
N ASP A 185 -10.42 1.62 -6.89
CA ASP A 185 -11.18 0.55 -7.56
C ASP A 185 -11.39 -0.68 -6.68
N HIS A 186 -10.76 -0.71 -5.50
CA HIS A 186 -10.93 -1.82 -4.57
C HIS A 186 -12.29 -1.82 -3.90
N PRO A 187 -12.97 -2.99 -3.83
CA PRO A 187 -14.23 -3.10 -3.13
C PRO A 187 -14.05 -2.86 -1.62
N GLU A 188 -15.06 -2.29 -0.97
CA GLU A 188 -15.08 -2.04 0.48
C GLU A 188 -14.70 -3.27 1.32
N ARG A 189 -15.07 -4.46 0.87
CA ARG A 189 -14.70 -5.74 1.47
C ARG A 189 -13.18 -5.91 1.57
N PHE A 190 -12.44 -5.54 0.54
CA PHE A 190 -10.98 -5.64 0.55
C PHE A 190 -10.39 -4.65 1.55
N ILE A 191 -10.80 -3.40 1.51
CA ILE A 191 -10.30 -2.35 2.41
C ILE A 191 -10.62 -2.69 3.86
N ALA A 192 -11.84 -3.17 4.16
CA ALA A 192 -12.22 -3.60 5.50
C ALA A 192 -11.31 -4.74 6.02
N GLY A 193 -10.99 -5.72 5.18
CA GLY A 193 -10.04 -6.79 5.52
C GLY A 193 -8.65 -6.26 5.84
N GLU A 194 -8.14 -5.34 5.04
CA GLU A 194 -6.85 -4.71 5.24
C GLU A 194 -6.83 -3.84 6.52
N LEU A 195 -7.88 -3.08 6.82
CA LEU A 195 -7.99 -2.31 8.07
C LEU A 195 -7.96 -3.21 9.32
N ILE A 196 -8.58 -4.40 9.27
CA ILE A 196 -8.47 -5.39 10.35
C ILE A 196 -7.03 -5.90 10.44
N ARG A 197 -6.40 -6.23 9.30
CA ARG A 197 -5.01 -6.70 9.25
C ARG A 197 -4.04 -5.67 9.80
N GLU A 198 -4.23 -4.40 9.51
CA GLU A 198 -3.43 -3.30 10.07
C GLU A 198 -3.44 -3.33 11.60
N LYS A 199 -4.61 -3.51 12.23
CA LYS A 199 -4.69 -3.54 13.70
C LYS A 199 -4.00 -4.76 14.30
N VAL A 200 -3.99 -5.88 13.59
CA VAL A 200 -3.15 -7.01 13.98
C VAL A 200 -1.67 -6.65 13.89
N LEU A 201 -1.22 -6.01 12.80
CA LEU A 201 0.17 -5.58 12.64
C LEU A 201 0.61 -4.58 13.73
N GLU A 202 -0.26 -3.61 14.08
CA GLU A 202 0.00 -2.62 15.12
C GLU A 202 0.17 -3.25 16.51
N LEU A 203 -0.66 -4.23 16.83
CA LEU A 203 -0.80 -4.78 18.17
C LEU A 203 0.04 -6.04 18.43
N THR A 204 0.67 -6.59 17.38
CA THR A 204 1.51 -7.79 17.49
C THR A 204 2.96 -7.51 17.10
N ARG A 205 3.86 -8.42 17.49
CA ARG A 205 5.30 -8.31 17.28
C ARG A 205 5.87 -9.63 16.76
N GLU A 206 7.17 -9.62 16.46
CA GLU A 206 7.94 -10.78 16.03
C GLU A 206 7.34 -11.43 14.75
N GLU A 207 7.03 -12.71 14.77
CA GLU A 207 6.59 -13.49 13.61
C GLU A 207 5.09 -13.36 13.28
N VAL A 208 4.27 -12.88 14.23
CA VAL A 208 2.82 -12.80 14.03
C VAL A 208 2.45 -11.87 12.86
N PRO A 209 2.99 -10.65 12.74
CA PRO A 209 2.72 -9.75 11.62
C PRO A 209 2.95 -10.37 10.25
N HIS A 210 3.98 -11.21 10.12
CA HIS A 210 4.37 -11.84 8.85
C HIS A 210 3.53 -13.07 8.48
N SER A 211 2.71 -13.55 9.44
CA SER A 211 1.97 -14.81 9.32
C SER A 211 0.46 -14.64 9.30
N VAL A 212 -0.03 -13.40 9.20
CA VAL A 212 -1.45 -13.08 9.29
C VAL A 212 -2.04 -12.74 7.92
N ALA A 213 -3.20 -13.31 7.62
CA ALA A 213 -4.11 -12.85 6.57
C ALA A 213 -5.49 -12.60 7.17
N VAL A 214 -6.33 -11.83 6.49
CA VAL A 214 -7.71 -11.57 6.91
C VAL A 214 -8.64 -11.83 5.74
N VAL A 215 -9.70 -12.58 5.99
CA VAL A 215 -10.76 -12.85 5.03
C VAL A 215 -12.05 -12.26 5.57
N ILE A 216 -12.72 -11.47 4.77
CA ILE A 216 -14.09 -11.04 5.05
C ILE A 216 -15.04 -12.15 4.58
N ASP A 217 -15.63 -12.85 5.52
CA ASP A 217 -16.55 -13.95 5.21
C ASP A 217 -17.89 -13.42 4.70
N ARG A 218 -18.38 -12.34 5.36
CA ARG A 218 -19.68 -11.76 5.04
C ARG A 218 -19.74 -10.26 5.34
N ILE A 219 -20.39 -9.50 4.44
CA ILE A 219 -20.90 -8.14 4.68
C ILE A 219 -22.40 -8.18 4.39
N LYS A 220 -23.22 -7.74 5.33
CA LYS A 220 -24.67 -7.66 5.20
C LYS A 220 -25.20 -6.46 5.96
N ARG A 221 -26.02 -5.64 5.30
CA ARG A 221 -26.83 -4.63 5.98
C ARG A 221 -27.84 -5.37 6.88
N ARG A 222 -27.80 -5.12 8.19
CA ARG A 222 -28.64 -5.79 9.17
C ARG A 222 -29.95 -5.03 9.37
N ASP A 223 -29.88 -3.73 9.50
CA ASP A 223 -30.98 -2.79 9.66
C ASP A 223 -30.61 -1.53 8.86
N GLU A 224 -31.49 -0.52 8.78
CA GLU A 224 -31.20 0.74 8.07
C GLU A 224 -29.94 1.46 8.62
N GLU A 225 -29.54 1.19 9.86
CA GLU A 225 -28.45 1.89 10.56
C GLU A 225 -27.18 1.06 10.78
N LYS A 226 -27.14 -0.25 10.46
CA LYS A 226 -25.99 -1.11 10.84
C LYS A 226 -25.61 -2.12 9.79
N ILE A 227 -24.30 -2.18 9.52
CA ILE A 227 -23.67 -3.18 8.66
C ILE A 227 -23.04 -4.26 9.54
N LEU A 228 -23.42 -5.52 9.34
CA LEU A 228 -22.73 -6.67 9.90
C LEU A 228 -21.54 -7.04 9.02
N ILE A 229 -20.35 -7.08 9.62
CA ILE A 229 -19.13 -7.60 9.00
C ILE A 229 -18.63 -8.79 9.82
N GLN A 230 -18.49 -9.92 9.14
CA GLN A 230 -17.91 -11.14 9.70
C GLN A 230 -16.56 -11.38 9.01
N ALA A 231 -15.51 -11.56 9.83
CA ALA A 231 -14.15 -11.73 9.32
C ALA A 231 -13.36 -12.78 10.09
N THR A 232 -12.54 -13.52 9.37
CA THR A 232 -11.63 -14.52 9.93
C THR A 232 -10.18 -14.06 9.78
N ILE A 233 -9.46 -13.97 10.89
CA ILE A 233 -8.03 -13.75 10.96
C ILE A 233 -7.34 -15.10 10.83
N ILE A 234 -6.54 -15.28 9.78
CA ILE A 234 -5.81 -16.51 9.47
C ILE A 234 -4.39 -16.38 10.03
N VAL A 235 -3.90 -17.42 10.67
CA VAL A 235 -2.51 -17.55 11.18
C VAL A 235 -1.96 -18.93 10.85
N GLU A 236 -0.62 -19.09 10.91
CA GLU A 236 0.02 -20.37 10.58
C GLU A 236 0.08 -21.37 11.75
N ARG A 237 0.09 -20.89 13.01
CA ARG A 237 0.34 -21.71 14.19
C ARG A 237 -0.66 -21.47 15.32
N ALA A 238 -0.91 -22.51 16.13
CA ALA A 238 -1.79 -22.40 17.29
C ALA A 238 -1.28 -21.38 18.32
N SER A 239 0.04 -21.24 18.49
CA SER A 239 0.64 -20.22 19.37
C SER A 239 0.28 -18.80 18.92
N GLN A 240 0.34 -18.52 17.62
CA GLN A 240 -0.04 -17.22 17.04
C GLN A 240 -1.54 -16.94 17.25
N LYS A 241 -2.40 -17.97 17.09
CA LYS A 241 -3.83 -17.87 17.42
C LYS A 241 -4.03 -17.45 18.87
N GLY A 242 -3.29 -18.07 19.81
CA GLY A 242 -3.34 -17.72 21.22
C GLY A 242 -2.94 -16.26 21.48
N ILE A 243 -1.91 -15.74 20.79
CA ILE A 243 -1.46 -14.35 20.89
C ILE A 243 -2.56 -13.38 20.41
N ILE A 244 -3.18 -13.65 19.25
CA ILE A 244 -4.22 -12.80 18.67
C ILE A 244 -5.50 -12.81 19.52
N ILE A 245 -5.87 -13.93 20.10
CA ILE A 245 -7.01 -14.00 21.02
C ILE A 245 -6.68 -13.27 22.32
N GLY A 246 -5.51 -13.51 22.87
CA GLY A 246 -5.04 -12.96 24.12
C GLY A 246 -5.78 -13.54 25.35
N LYS A 247 -5.32 -13.18 26.55
CA LYS A 247 -5.91 -13.66 27.81
C LYS A 247 -7.39 -13.22 27.89
N GLY A 248 -8.30 -14.19 27.96
CA GLY A 248 -9.74 -13.94 28.02
C GLY A 248 -10.30 -13.16 26.81
N GLY A 249 -9.69 -13.28 25.64
CA GLY A 249 -10.16 -12.60 24.42
C GLY A 249 -9.84 -11.10 24.33
N LYS A 250 -9.04 -10.55 25.26
CA LYS A 250 -8.76 -9.11 25.36
C LYS A 250 -8.09 -8.54 24.11
N MET A 251 -7.10 -9.26 23.53
CA MET A 251 -6.39 -8.78 22.35
C MET A 251 -7.33 -8.73 21.15
N LEU A 252 -8.08 -9.79 20.90
CA LEU A 252 -9.04 -9.84 19.78
C LEU A 252 -10.12 -8.76 19.89
N LYS A 253 -10.60 -8.50 21.11
CA LYS A 253 -11.52 -7.39 21.39
C LYS A 253 -10.90 -6.04 21.06
N THR A 254 -9.63 -5.81 21.44
CA THR A 254 -8.91 -4.55 21.15
C THR A 254 -8.74 -4.36 19.64
N ILE A 255 -8.33 -5.41 18.91
CA ILE A 255 -8.25 -5.41 17.44
C ILE A 255 -9.61 -5.02 16.85
N GLY A 256 -10.69 -5.68 17.27
CA GLY A 256 -12.04 -5.43 16.78
C GLY A 256 -12.53 -4.00 17.02
N VAL A 257 -12.30 -3.45 18.21
CA VAL A 257 -12.70 -2.06 18.54
C VAL A 257 -11.96 -1.04 17.69
N LYS A 258 -10.64 -1.21 17.52
CA LYS A 258 -9.83 -0.30 16.67
C LYS A 258 -10.19 -0.43 15.20
N ALA A 259 -10.29 -1.65 14.68
CA ALA A 259 -10.63 -1.89 13.27
C ALA A 259 -12.03 -1.35 12.95
N ARG A 260 -13.01 -1.59 13.80
CA ARG A 260 -14.38 -1.09 13.62
C ARG A 260 -14.41 0.42 13.43
N LYS A 261 -13.64 1.18 14.23
CA LYS A 261 -13.56 2.64 14.12
C LYS A 261 -13.12 3.10 12.70
N ASP A 262 -12.08 2.48 12.19
CA ASP A 262 -11.56 2.84 10.87
C ASP A 262 -12.51 2.40 9.75
N ILE A 263 -13.17 1.23 9.91
CA ILE A 263 -14.16 0.73 8.95
C ILE A 263 -15.42 1.62 8.95
N GLU A 264 -15.92 2.04 10.12
CA GLU A 264 -17.05 2.97 10.23
C GLU A 264 -16.74 4.32 9.54
N LEU A 265 -15.51 4.82 9.68
CA LEU A 265 -15.06 6.02 8.99
C LEU A 265 -15.03 5.85 7.47
N MET A 266 -14.55 4.71 6.99
CA MET A 266 -14.47 4.38 5.56
C MET A 266 -15.84 4.19 4.93
N MET A 267 -16.76 3.50 5.62
CA MET A 267 -18.09 3.18 5.09
C MET A 267 -19.13 4.30 5.29
N GLY A 268 -18.88 5.25 6.19
CA GLY A 268 -19.87 6.26 6.60
C GLY A 268 -21.04 5.71 7.43
N ASP A 269 -21.02 4.43 7.80
CA ASP A 269 -22.11 3.71 8.46
C ASP A 269 -21.64 3.06 9.76
N LYS A 270 -22.58 2.77 10.69
CA LYS A 270 -22.28 1.99 11.88
C LYS A 270 -22.03 0.53 11.56
N VAL A 271 -20.98 -0.05 12.17
CA VAL A 271 -20.58 -1.43 11.91
C VAL A 271 -20.66 -2.30 13.16
N TYR A 272 -21.23 -3.47 13.00
CA TYR A 272 -21.12 -4.57 13.95
C TYR A 272 -20.07 -5.55 13.40
N LEU A 273 -18.90 -5.61 14.05
CA LEU A 273 -17.76 -6.42 13.59
C LEU A 273 -17.62 -7.68 14.45
N GLU A 274 -17.69 -8.83 13.81
CA GLU A 274 -17.43 -10.15 14.40
C GLU A 274 -16.11 -10.70 13.87
N LEU A 275 -15.22 -11.13 14.77
CA LEU A 275 -13.89 -11.64 14.43
C LEU A 275 -13.69 -13.07 14.94
N TRP A 276 -13.17 -13.92 14.06
CA TRP A 276 -12.69 -15.26 14.40
C TRP A 276 -11.20 -15.39 14.09
N VAL A 277 -10.55 -16.39 14.70
CA VAL A 277 -9.14 -16.71 14.41
C VAL A 277 -9.04 -18.17 14.04
N LYS A 278 -8.49 -18.44 12.83
CA LYS A 278 -8.31 -19.78 12.29
C LYS A 278 -6.82 -20.07 12.03
N VAL A 279 -6.39 -21.30 12.33
CA VAL A 279 -5.06 -21.78 11.97
C VAL A 279 -5.12 -22.42 10.59
N MET A 280 -4.24 -21.98 9.70
CA MET A 280 -4.01 -22.55 8.36
C MET A 280 -2.48 -22.75 8.18
N PRO A 281 -1.97 -23.95 8.47
CA PRO A 281 -0.52 -24.18 8.45
C PRO A 281 0.11 -23.96 7.08
N ASN A 282 1.25 -23.22 7.07
CA ASN A 282 2.06 -22.98 5.87
C ASN A 282 1.30 -22.30 4.70
N TRP A 283 0.26 -21.54 4.99
CA TRP A 283 -0.57 -20.91 3.96
C TRP A 283 0.24 -20.00 3.02
N LYS A 284 1.32 -19.38 3.52
CA LYS A 284 2.20 -18.50 2.73
C LYS A 284 2.97 -19.22 1.61
N ASP A 285 3.11 -20.55 1.72
CA ASP A 285 3.91 -21.38 0.81
C ASP A 285 3.05 -22.32 -0.04
N ARG A 286 1.72 -22.30 0.16
CA ARG A 286 0.77 -23.14 -0.58
C ARG A 286 -0.04 -22.30 -1.56
N GLN A 287 0.15 -22.53 -2.85
CA GLN A 287 -0.49 -21.75 -3.90
C GLN A 287 -2.03 -21.76 -3.84
N ILE A 288 -2.62 -22.90 -3.46
CA ILE A 288 -4.07 -23.04 -3.30
C ILE A 288 -4.58 -22.11 -2.18
N ASP A 289 -3.86 -22.06 -1.05
CA ASP A 289 -4.22 -21.24 0.09
C ASP A 289 -4.03 -19.74 -0.25
N LEU A 290 -2.94 -19.37 -0.91
CA LEU A 290 -2.71 -18.01 -1.40
C LEU A 290 -3.86 -17.52 -2.29
N ARG A 291 -4.27 -18.33 -3.27
CA ARG A 291 -5.40 -18.01 -4.15
C ARG A 291 -6.71 -17.85 -3.36
N SER A 292 -6.97 -18.73 -2.40
CA SER A 292 -8.18 -18.66 -1.56
C SER A 292 -8.23 -17.43 -0.66
N LEU A 293 -7.07 -16.86 -0.32
CA LEU A 293 -6.90 -15.68 0.49
C LEU A 293 -6.83 -14.37 -0.32
N GLY A 294 -7.04 -14.45 -1.65
CA GLY A 294 -7.06 -13.27 -2.52
C GLY A 294 -5.69 -12.85 -3.07
N TYR A 295 -4.66 -13.67 -2.89
CA TYR A 295 -3.34 -13.44 -3.50
C TYR A 295 -3.27 -14.18 -4.84
N LYS A 296 -3.81 -13.56 -5.90
CA LYS A 296 -3.85 -14.10 -7.26
C LYS A 296 -3.09 -13.19 -8.22
N GLN A 297 -2.46 -13.77 -9.24
CA GLN A 297 -1.75 -13.03 -10.29
C GLN A 297 -2.70 -12.41 -11.33
N ASP A 298 -3.92 -12.91 -11.46
CA ASP A 298 -4.81 -12.64 -12.60
C ASP A 298 -5.97 -11.66 -12.27
N ASP A 299 -5.98 -11.04 -11.09
CA ASP A 299 -7.11 -10.18 -10.66
C ASP A 299 -6.85 -8.66 -10.90
N TYR A 300 -5.89 -8.30 -11.82
CA TYR A 300 -5.64 -6.90 -12.19
C TYR A 300 -5.27 -6.77 -13.66
#